data_cd83765c56aff98d148b099c9ec7bd78
#
_entry.id   cd83765c56aff98d148b099c9ec7bd78
#
_cell.length_a   1.000
_cell.length_b   1.000
_cell.length_c   1.000
_cell.angle_alpha   90.00
_cell.angle_beta   90.00
_cell.angle_gamma   90.00
#
_symmetry.space_group_name_H-M   'P 1'
#
loop_
_entity.id
_entity.type
_entity.pdbx_description
1 polymer ?
#
loop_
_entity_poly.entity_id
_entity_poly.type
_entity_poly.pdbx_seq_one_letter_code
_entity_poly.pdbx_strand_id
1 'polypeptide(L)'
;MDTQAPVQSPFLPGTSIRYAWDSTTLGALKTCPRLYKYLYVDGWGSLEESIHLRFGSEYHQAFQDYDLSRATGIPHDDALHDVVRELLIRTADFKPNPDFKAAKYKSRAALVRAVIWYLDEHEDDPAKTYIKADGKPAVELSFRFELEWRPKPLAGTRGLEPTPIGGHSSQPYLLCGHLDKVVDFNGSLFVMDHKTTTTTVSPHWFEQWSPSNQMTLYSYAGKVVLHSPIKGVILNAAQLMLDYEKSGDYGARFVRGFTYRTPDQLEEWLLDLRYWLDLAERYATEDYFPMNDTACDKFGGCRFRDICSKSPQVREQFLKTDFDKLEEADRWNPLKPR
;
A
#
# COMPACT_ATOMS: atom_id res chain seq x y z
N MET A 1 24.84 20.01 0.86
CA MET A 1 23.90 19.50 1.88
C MET A 1 22.54 19.99 1.46
N ASP A 2 21.80 19.17 0.72
CA ASP A 2 20.42 19.49 0.35
C ASP A 2 19.57 19.36 1.62
N THR A 3 19.18 20.50 2.17
CA THR A 3 18.16 20.56 3.21
C THR A 3 16.83 20.24 2.56
N GLN A 4 16.48 18.95 2.50
CA GLN A 4 15.11 18.56 2.15
C GLN A 4 14.15 19.30 3.11
N ALA A 5 13.18 20.00 2.55
CA ALA A 5 12.12 20.64 3.34
C ALA A 5 11.50 19.58 4.29
N PRO A 6 11.19 19.95 5.54
CA PRO A 6 10.64 19.02 6.50
C PRO A 6 9.35 18.39 5.91
N VAL A 7 9.28 17.08 5.96
CA VAL A 7 8.10 16.34 5.44
C VAL A 7 6.89 16.73 6.31
N GLN A 8 5.84 17.21 5.67
CA GLN A 8 4.61 17.61 6.34
C GLN A 8 3.99 16.40 7.08
N SER A 9 3.58 16.61 8.35
CA SER A 9 2.86 15.58 9.12
C SER A 9 1.49 15.27 8.47
N PRO A 10 1.05 14.02 8.41
CA PRO A 10 -0.27 13.65 7.91
C PRO A 10 -1.40 13.92 8.92
N PHE A 11 -1.06 14.45 10.10
CA PHE A 11 -1.98 14.77 11.17
C PHE A 11 -2.13 16.30 11.33
N LEU A 12 -3.30 16.73 11.78
CA LEU A 12 -3.52 18.11 12.18
C LEU A 12 -2.59 18.46 13.37
N PRO A 13 -1.96 19.64 13.37
CA PRO A 13 -1.02 20.01 14.41
C PRO A 13 -1.59 19.85 15.83
N GLY A 14 -0.84 19.16 16.69
CA GLY A 14 -1.23 18.94 18.10
C GLY A 14 -2.38 17.97 18.30
N THR A 15 -2.79 17.21 17.29
CA THR A 15 -3.90 16.27 17.40
C THR A 15 -3.53 14.88 16.84
N SER A 16 -4.36 13.89 17.14
CA SER A 16 -4.32 12.56 16.51
C SER A 16 -5.25 12.46 15.29
N ILE A 17 -5.81 13.58 14.82
CA ILE A 17 -6.71 13.63 13.67
C ILE A 17 -5.89 13.62 12.39
N ARG A 18 -5.97 12.53 11.64
CA ARG A 18 -5.30 12.40 10.34
C ARG A 18 -6.13 13.09 9.26
N TYR A 19 -5.50 13.92 8.44
CA TYR A 19 -6.15 14.53 7.27
C TYR A 19 -5.65 13.96 5.93
N ALA A 20 -4.44 13.37 5.88
CA ALA A 20 -3.90 12.74 4.67
C ALA A 20 -3.98 11.22 4.76
N TRP A 21 -4.77 10.63 3.88
CA TRP A 21 -5.13 9.22 3.89
C TRP A 21 -4.69 8.50 2.61
N ASP A 22 -4.34 7.24 2.76
CA ASP A 22 -4.06 6.32 1.69
C ASP A 22 -4.78 4.97 1.92
N SER A 23 -4.68 4.06 0.95
CA SER A 23 -5.30 2.74 1.05
C SER A 23 -4.79 1.92 2.25
N THR A 24 -3.52 2.09 2.62
CA THR A 24 -2.86 1.35 3.70
C THR A 24 -3.39 1.78 5.06
N THR A 25 -3.38 3.06 5.35
CA THR A 25 -3.85 3.61 6.63
C THR A 25 -5.35 3.46 6.81
N LEU A 26 -6.11 3.68 5.73
CA LEU A 26 -7.56 3.45 5.72
C LEU A 26 -7.89 1.96 5.92
N GLY A 27 -7.12 1.07 5.28
CA GLY A 27 -7.26 -0.38 5.47
C GLY A 27 -7.01 -0.83 6.90
N ALA A 28 -6.01 -0.28 7.56
CA ALA A 28 -5.72 -0.58 8.97
C ALA A 28 -6.83 -0.07 9.90
N LEU A 29 -7.33 1.16 9.67
CA LEU A 29 -8.46 1.72 10.43
C LEU A 29 -9.71 0.83 10.29
N LYS A 30 -10.07 0.44 9.06
CA LYS A 30 -11.22 -0.43 8.76
C LYS A 30 -11.04 -1.83 9.36
N THR A 31 -9.82 -2.32 9.43
CA THR A 31 -9.52 -3.64 10.02
C THR A 31 -9.67 -3.61 11.54
N CYS A 32 -9.02 -2.67 12.21
CA CYS A 32 -9.10 -2.49 13.66
C CYS A 32 -8.61 -1.09 14.04
N PRO A 33 -9.47 -0.21 14.59
CA PRO A 33 -9.05 1.13 15.00
C PRO A 33 -7.87 1.12 15.97
N ARG A 34 -7.78 0.15 16.89
CA ARG A 34 -6.64 0.03 17.81
C ARG A 34 -5.34 -0.36 17.10
N LEU A 35 -5.40 -1.22 16.09
CA LEU A 35 -4.24 -1.52 15.23
C LEU A 35 -3.76 -0.24 14.53
N TYR A 36 -4.69 0.53 13.96
CA TYR A 36 -4.40 1.82 13.35
C TYR A 36 -3.74 2.79 14.33
N LYS A 37 -4.27 2.91 15.58
CA LYS A 37 -3.68 3.74 16.62
C LYS A 37 -2.23 3.34 16.89
N TYR A 38 -1.99 2.07 17.20
CA TYR A 38 -0.64 1.60 17.54
C TYR A 38 0.36 1.83 16.41
N LEU A 39 -0.02 1.52 15.16
CA LEU A 39 0.89 1.65 14.02
C LEU A 39 1.14 3.10 13.60
N TYR A 40 0.08 3.89 13.45
CA TYR A 40 0.15 5.16 12.74
C TYR A 40 0.01 6.40 13.62
N VAL A 41 -0.74 6.32 14.70
CA VAL A 41 -0.85 7.42 15.65
C VAL A 41 0.31 7.37 16.65
N ASP A 42 0.47 6.23 17.32
CA ASP A 42 1.50 6.06 18.35
C ASP A 42 2.88 5.74 17.75
N GLY A 43 2.92 5.16 16.53
CA GLY A 43 4.15 4.83 15.82
C GLY A 43 4.87 3.59 16.35
N TRP A 44 4.15 2.59 16.91
CA TRP A 44 4.76 1.34 17.33
C TRP A 44 5.10 0.47 16.12
N GLY A 45 6.38 0.21 15.90
CA GLY A 45 6.90 -0.65 14.84
C GLY A 45 7.16 -2.08 15.31
N SER A 46 7.57 -2.93 14.37
CA SER A 46 8.13 -4.24 14.69
C SER A 46 9.64 -4.09 14.83
N LEU A 47 10.23 -4.80 15.77
CA LEU A 47 11.69 -4.95 15.89
C LEU A 47 12.31 -5.62 14.65
N GLU A 48 11.51 -6.37 13.91
CA GLU A 48 11.93 -7.07 12.71
C GLU A 48 11.31 -6.48 11.45
N GLU A 49 12.13 -6.38 10.41
CA GLU A 49 11.65 -5.98 9.08
C GLU A 49 10.71 -7.05 8.50
N SER A 50 9.56 -6.62 7.99
CA SER A 50 8.64 -7.54 7.34
C SER A 50 9.21 -8.05 6.01
N ILE A 51 9.51 -9.35 5.95
CA ILE A 51 9.94 -10.03 4.72
C ILE A 51 8.95 -9.80 3.56
N HIS A 52 7.66 -9.72 3.86
CA HIS A 52 6.63 -9.50 2.85
C HIS A 52 6.70 -8.10 2.27
N LEU A 53 6.92 -7.09 3.10
CA LEU A 53 7.02 -5.70 2.68
C LEU A 53 8.29 -5.47 1.88
N ARG A 54 9.45 -5.89 2.39
CA ARG A 54 10.71 -5.71 1.69
C ARG A 54 10.75 -6.45 0.37
N PHE A 55 10.34 -7.72 0.33
CA PHE A 55 10.26 -8.48 -0.91
C PHE A 55 9.33 -7.81 -1.94
N GLY A 56 8.16 -7.34 -1.50
CA GLY A 56 7.21 -6.63 -2.35
C GLY A 56 7.77 -5.32 -2.87
N SER A 57 8.37 -4.51 -2.01
CA SER A 57 8.96 -3.22 -2.38
C SER A 57 10.08 -3.37 -3.43
N GLU A 58 10.99 -4.32 -3.24
CA GLU A 58 12.08 -4.58 -4.20
C GLU A 58 11.55 -5.15 -5.52
N TYR A 59 10.48 -5.95 -5.47
CA TYR A 59 9.81 -6.46 -6.66
C TYR A 59 9.18 -5.34 -7.49
N HIS A 60 8.47 -4.41 -6.85
CA HIS A 60 7.89 -3.24 -7.51
C HIS A 60 8.97 -2.31 -8.06
N GLN A 61 10.03 -2.05 -7.29
CA GLN A 61 11.14 -1.20 -7.73
C GLN A 61 11.83 -1.75 -8.98
N ALA A 62 12.02 -3.07 -9.06
CA ALA A 62 12.61 -3.69 -10.23
C ALA A 62 11.75 -3.47 -11.50
N PHE A 63 10.43 -3.56 -11.39
CA PHE A 63 9.55 -3.28 -12.52
C PHE A 63 9.47 -1.81 -12.89
N GLN A 64 9.49 -0.94 -11.89
CA GLN A 64 9.60 0.49 -12.12
C GLN A 64 10.85 0.82 -12.93
N ASP A 65 12.02 0.33 -12.51
CA ASP A 65 13.30 0.57 -13.17
C ASP A 65 13.28 0.05 -14.61
N TYR A 66 12.70 -1.14 -14.83
CA TYR A 66 12.54 -1.73 -16.15
C TYR A 66 11.60 -0.91 -17.04
N ASP A 67 10.40 -0.59 -16.57
CA ASP A 67 9.43 0.17 -17.35
C ASP A 67 9.95 1.56 -17.75
N LEU A 68 10.69 2.23 -16.85
CA LEU A 68 11.35 3.50 -17.13
C LEU A 68 12.43 3.35 -18.20
N SER A 69 13.28 2.33 -18.12
CA SER A 69 14.33 2.04 -19.09
C SER A 69 13.74 1.73 -20.47
N ARG A 70 12.72 0.87 -20.51
CA ARG A 70 12.02 0.54 -21.77
C ARG A 70 11.34 1.74 -22.40
N ALA A 71 10.77 2.63 -21.62
CA ALA A 71 10.12 3.85 -22.09
C ALA A 71 11.11 4.84 -22.73
N THR A 72 12.41 4.77 -22.38
CA THR A 72 13.48 5.56 -23.04
C THR A 72 14.07 4.87 -24.29
N GLY A 73 13.54 3.71 -24.66
CA GLY A 73 13.97 2.97 -25.84
C GLY A 73 15.13 2.01 -25.62
N ILE A 74 15.53 1.76 -24.37
CA ILE A 74 16.57 0.75 -24.05
C ILE A 74 16.05 -0.64 -24.44
N PRO A 75 16.83 -1.46 -25.18
CA PRO A 75 16.45 -2.83 -25.52
C PRO A 75 16.14 -3.70 -24.30
N HIS A 76 15.37 -4.77 -24.51
CA HIS A 76 14.93 -5.67 -23.43
C HIS A 76 16.12 -6.22 -22.63
N ASP A 77 17.09 -6.84 -23.31
CA ASP A 77 18.23 -7.50 -22.68
C ASP A 77 19.07 -6.53 -21.83
N ASP A 78 19.30 -5.31 -22.35
CA ASP A 78 20.06 -4.27 -21.63
C ASP A 78 19.29 -3.77 -20.40
N ALA A 79 17.98 -3.52 -20.54
CA ALA A 79 17.13 -3.09 -19.43
C ALA A 79 17.03 -4.20 -18.35
N LEU A 80 16.86 -5.44 -18.75
CA LEU A 80 16.83 -6.60 -17.85
C LEU A 80 18.15 -6.75 -17.09
N HIS A 81 19.29 -6.68 -17.81
CA HIS A 81 20.61 -6.76 -17.21
C HIS A 81 20.82 -5.67 -16.14
N ASP A 82 20.48 -4.42 -16.45
CA ASP A 82 20.63 -3.31 -15.52
C ASP A 82 19.74 -3.45 -14.29
N VAL A 83 18.48 -3.82 -14.48
CA VAL A 83 17.54 -4.05 -13.38
C VAL A 83 18.00 -5.16 -12.45
N VAL A 84 18.49 -6.27 -13.00
CA VAL A 84 19.00 -7.40 -12.20
C VAL A 84 20.24 -6.97 -11.42
N ARG A 85 21.14 -6.22 -12.04
CA ARG A 85 22.33 -5.68 -11.37
C ARG A 85 21.96 -4.80 -10.18
N GLU A 86 21.06 -3.82 -10.40
CA GLU A 86 20.62 -2.92 -9.33
C GLU A 86 19.86 -3.65 -8.23
N LEU A 87 18.99 -4.61 -8.60
CA LEU A 87 18.29 -5.46 -7.63
C LEU A 87 19.26 -6.26 -6.76
N LEU A 88 20.30 -6.83 -7.34
CA LEU A 88 21.35 -7.55 -6.60
C LEU A 88 22.11 -6.64 -5.64
N ILE A 89 22.38 -5.38 -6.01
CA ILE A 89 23.02 -4.40 -5.16
C ILE A 89 22.10 -4.02 -3.98
N ARG A 90 20.86 -3.60 -4.25
CA ARG A 90 19.88 -3.19 -3.23
C ARG A 90 19.55 -4.30 -2.23
N THR A 91 19.59 -5.55 -2.68
CA THR A 91 19.22 -6.71 -1.85
C THR A 91 20.40 -7.47 -1.29
N ALA A 92 21.63 -6.89 -1.30
CA ALA A 92 22.85 -7.58 -0.82
C ALA A 92 22.72 -8.02 0.65
N ASP A 93 22.04 -7.24 1.46
CA ASP A 93 21.77 -7.49 2.89
C ASP A 93 20.45 -8.22 3.15
N PHE A 94 19.65 -8.54 2.12
CA PHE A 94 18.37 -9.21 2.27
C PHE A 94 18.57 -10.68 2.70
N LYS A 95 18.49 -10.90 4.00
CA LYS A 95 18.63 -12.21 4.67
C LYS A 95 17.42 -12.49 5.53
N PRO A 96 16.31 -13.01 4.93
CA PRO A 96 15.13 -13.35 5.69
C PRO A 96 15.42 -14.35 6.80
N ASN A 97 14.83 -14.12 8.00
CA ASN A 97 14.93 -15.07 9.09
C ASN A 97 14.36 -16.44 8.66
N PRO A 98 15.16 -17.53 8.69
CA PRO A 98 14.73 -18.84 8.18
C PRO A 98 13.59 -19.47 8.98
N ASP A 99 13.33 -19.02 10.20
CA ASP A 99 12.23 -19.53 11.04
C ASP A 99 10.86 -19.09 10.53
N PHE A 100 10.80 -18.04 9.72
CA PHE A 100 9.56 -17.65 9.07
C PHE A 100 9.23 -18.58 7.89
N LYS A 101 8.02 -19.16 7.89
CA LYS A 101 7.53 -20.00 6.78
C LYS A 101 7.66 -19.30 5.42
N ALA A 102 7.46 -17.98 5.39
CA ALA A 102 7.57 -17.19 4.17
C ALA A 102 9.01 -17.09 3.64
N ALA A 103 10.05 -17.24 4.47
CA ALA A 103 11.44 -17.14 4.06
C ALA A 103 11.82 -18.17 3.00
N LYS A 104 11.20 -19.34 3.03
CA LYS A 104 11.41 -20.39 2.02
C LYS A 104 11.02 -19.93 0.61
N TYR A 105 9.95 -19.15 0.51
CA TYR A 105 9.40 -18.65 -0.77
C TYR A 105 9.95 -17.27 -1.12
N LYS A 106 10.20 -16.43 -0.12
CA LYS A 106 10.59 -15.03 -0.27
C LYS A 106 12.07 -14.83 0.07
N SER A 107 12.93 -15.64 -0.57
CA SER A 107 14.37 -15.47 -0.52
C SER A 107 14.85 -14.46 -1.57
N ARG A 108 16.07 -13.94 -1.40
CA ARG A 108 16.74 -13.10 -2.40
C ARG A 108 16.81 -13.78 -3.77
N ALA A 109 17.14 -15.06 -3.81
CA ALA A 109 17.21 -15.84 -5.05
C ALA A 109 15.82 -15.97 -5.72
N ALA A 110 14.76 -16.18 -4.93
CA ALA A 110 13.40 -16.23 -5.45
C ALA A 110 12.94 -14.88 -6.02
N LEU A 111 13.35 -13.77 -5.39
CA LEU A 111 13.06 -12.42 -5.87
C LEU A 111 13.70 -12.17 -7.24
N VAL A 112 15.00 -12.40 -7.35
CA VAL A 112 15.74 -12.20 -8.61
C VAL A 112 15.16 -13.07 -9.73
N ARG A 113 14.89 -14.34 -9.45
CA ARG A 113 14.27 -15.25 -10.43
C ARG A 113 12.89 -14.77 -10.86
N ALA A 114 12.04 -14.40 -9.91
CA ALA A 114 10.69 -13.95 -10.23
C ALA A 114 10.70 -12.70 -11.12
N VAL A 115 11.66 -11.79 -10.91
CA VAL A 115 11.83 -10.61 -11.76
C VAL A 115 12.29 -11.01 -13.15
N ILE A 116 13.36 -11.80 -13.28
CA ILE A 116 13.89 -12.23 -14.59
C ILE A 116 12.79 -12.93 -15.39
N TRP A 117 12.18 -13.96 -14.84
CA TRP A 117 11.18 -14.75 -15.55
C TRP A 117 9.92 -13.99 -15.91
N TYR A 118 9.49 -13.05 -15.05
CA TYR A 118 8.37 -12.20 -15.39
C TYR A 118 8.69 -11.30 -16.59
N LEU A 119 9.86 -10.68 -16.58
CA LEU A 119 10.27 -9.74 -17.64
C LEU A 119 10.50 -10.47 -18.97
N ASP A 120 11.09 -11.66 -18.95
CA ASP A 120 11.28 -12.50 -20.15
C ASP A 120 9.92 -12.97 -20.72
N GLU A 121 9.01 -13.48 -19.84
CA GLU A 121 7.68 -13.94 -20.27
C GLU A 121 6.81 -12.82 -20.84
N HIS A 122 7.06 -11.58 -20.40
CA HIS A 122 6.26 -10.41 -20.75
C HIS A 122 7.03 -9.38 -21.60
N GLU A 123 8.08 -9.77 -22.29
CA GLU A 123 8.82 -8.89 -23.21
C GLU A 123 7.89 -8.23 -24.24
N ASP A 124 7.02 -9.03 -24.84
CA ASP A 124 6.01 -8.62 -25.83
C ASP A 124 4.61 -8.42 -25.21
N ASP A 125 4.56 -7.98 -23.94
CA ASP A 125 3.31 -7.79 -23.22
C ASP A 125 2.33 -6.89 -24.01
N PRO A 126 1.07 -7.34 -24.27
CA PRO A 126 0.05 -6.49 -24.88
C PRO A 126 -0.37 -5.31 -23.99
N ALA A 127 -0.13 -5.37 -22.67
CA ALA A 127 -0.36 -4.27 -21.74
C ALA A 127 0.84 -3.31 -21.75
N LYS A 128 0.89 -2.42 -22.74
CA LYS A 128 2.00 -1.49 -22.89
C LYS A 128 1.92 -0.34 -21.90
N THR A 129 3.05 0.04 -21.30
CA THR A 129 3.11 1.21 -20.41
C THR A 129 2.60 2.46 -21.14
N TYR A 130 1.61 3.12 -20.55
CA TYR A 130 1.01 4.32 -21.15
C TYR A 130 2.00 5.49 -21.10
N ILE A 131 2.19 6.15 -22.25
CA ILE A 131 2.98 7.38 -22.35
C ILE A 131 2.03 8.56 -22.28
N LYS A 132 2.22 9.42 -21.28
CA LYS A 132 1.41 10.61 -21.06
C LYS A 132 1.65 11.67 -22.15
N ALA A 133 0.76 12.66 -22.20
CA ALA A 133 0.87 13.77 -23.15
C ALA A 133 2.18 14.58 -23.02
N ASP A 134 2.81 14.56 -21.84
CA ASP A 134 4.13 15.18 -21.59
C ASP A 134 5.32 14.31 -22.03
N GLY A 135 5.07 13.17 -22.69
CA GLY A 135 6.08 12.22 -23.16
C GLY A 135 6.65 11.30 -22.07
N LYS A 136 6.19 11.42 -20.83
CA LYS A 136 6.68 10.58 -19.72
C LYS A 136 5.84 9.32 -19.56
N PRO A 137 6.46 8.18 -19.21
CA PRO A 137 5.74 6.96 -18.89
C PRO A 137 4.88 7.15 -17.63
N ALA A 138 3.73 6.51 -17.62
CA ALA A 138 2.82 6.48 -16.48
C ALA A 138 3.23 5.39 -15.49
N VAL A 139 4.38 5.54 -14.86
CA VAL A 139 4.99 4.63 -13.88
C VAL A 139 5.18 5.39 -12.57
N GLU A 140 4.91 4.76 -11.43
CA GLU A 140 4.97 5.34 -10.09
C GLU A 140 4.29 6.72 -10.01
N LEU A 141 3.05 6.75 -10.47
CA LEU A 141 2.29 7.99 -10.46
C LEU A 141 1.83 8.33 -9.05
N SER A 142 2.53 9.25 -8.41
CA SER A 142 2.09 9.83 -7.15
C SER A 142 0.85 10.67 -7.37
N PHE A 143 -0.14 10.50 -6.51
CA PHE A 143 -1.31 11.36 -6.49
C PHE A 143 -1.57 11.92 -5.10
N ARG A 144 -2.08 13.13 -5.12
CA ARG A 144 -2.58 13.83 -3.94
C ARG A 144 -3.70 14.74 -4.39
N PHE A 145 -4.91 14.47 -3.94
CA PHE A 145 -6.04 15.34 -4.25
C PHE A 145 -6.90 15.61 -3.03
N GLU A 146 -7.43 16.82 -3.00
CA GLU A 146 -8.30 17.29 -1.94
C GLU A 146 -9.71 16.69 -2.10
N LEU A 147 -10.29 16.29 -0.98
CA LEU A 147 -11.70 16.00 -0.90
C LEU A 147 -12.47 17.30 -0.57
N GLU A 148 -13.70 17.40 -1.02
CA GLU A 148 -14.58 18.54 -0.69
C GLU A 148 -14.85 18.63 0.81
N TRP A 149 -14.55 17.57 1.56
CA TRP A 149 -14.76 17.48 3.01
C TRP A 149 -13.54 17.98 3.77
N ARG A 150 -13.82 18.44 4.99
CA ARG A 150 -12.78 18.89 5.93
C ARG A 150 -12.94 18.17 7.25
N PRO A 151 -11.84 17.87 7.95
CA PRO A 151 -11.91 17.41 9.33
C PRO A 151 -12.71 18.41 10.17
N LYS A 152 -13.56 17.87 11.02
CA LYS A 152 -14.36 18.63 12.00
C LYS A 152 -13.88 18.26 13.41
N PRO A 153 -12.71 18.76 13.83
CA PRO A 153 -12.21 18.48 15.17
C PRO A 153 -13.23 19.02 16.17
N LEU A 154 -13.76 18.12 16.98
CA LEU A 154 -14.75 18.43 18.00
C LEU A 154 -14.05 18.45 19.36
N ALA A 155 -14.23 19.50 20.14
CA ALA A 155 -13.87 19.47 21.55
C ALA A 155 -14.81 18.48 22.26
N GLY A 156 -14.26 17.31 22.61
CA GLY A 156 -15.04 16.26 23.22
C GLY A 156 -15.42 16.59 24.65
N THR A 157 -16.69 16.86 24.88
CA THR A 157 -17.30 16.64 26.18
C THR A 157 -18.55 15.80 25.92
N ARG A 158 -18.62 14.64 26.54
CA ARG A 158 -19.83 13.79 26.50
C ARG A 158 -21.05 14.65 26.88
N GLY A 159 -21.94 14.85 25.91
CA GLY A 159 -23.25 15.46 26.14
C GLY A 159 -23.36 16.97 25.90
N LEU A 160 -22.32 17.62 25.40
CA LEU A 160 -22.41 19.02 24.93
C LEU A 160 -22.33 19.08 23.39
N GLU A 161 -22.97 20.10 22.78
CA GLU A 161 -22.82 20.39 21.36
C GLU A 161 -21.33 20.46 21.02
N PRO A 162 -20.86 19.78 19.96
CA PRO A 162 -19.46 19.75 19.59
C PRO A 162 -19.00 21.17 19.25
N THR A 163 -17.99 21.64 19.94
CA THR A 163 -17.37 22.95 19.64
C THR A 163 -16.20 22.72 18.68
N PRO A 164 -16.14 23.36 17.50
CA PRO A 164 -15.00 23.27 16.61
C PRO A 164 -13.72 23.73 17.32
N ILE A 165 -12.68 22.91 17.26
CA ILE A 165 -11.34 23.34 17.70
C ILE A 165 -10.83 24.37 16.70
N GLY A 166 -10.69 25.61 17.14
CA GLY A 166 -10.30 26.70 16.26
C GLY A 166 -9.00 26.44 15.53
N GLY A 167 -8.94 26.77 14.24
CA GLY A 167 -7.75 26.76 13.42
C GLY A 167 -7.52 25.49 12.57
N HIS A 168 -8.19 24.39 12.83
CA HIS A 168 -7.99 23.14 12.09
C HIS A 168 -9.01 22.87 10.97
N SER A 169 -10.16 23.53 11.00
CA SER A 169 -11.25 23.36 10.03
C SER A 169 -10.94 23.83 8.60
N SER A 170 -9.81 24.53 8.38
CA SER A 170 -9.40 24.99 7.05
C SER A 170 -8.67 23.91 6.22
N GLN A 171 -8.09 22.90 6.87
CA GLN A 171 -7.35 21.85 6.18
C GLN A 171 -8.30 20.84 5.52
N PRO A 172 -8.28 20.67 4.19
CA PRO A 172 -9.08 19.64 3.54
C PRO A 172 -8.54 18.24 3.84
N TYR A 173 -9.40 17.22 3.73
CA TYR A 173 -8.94 15.86 3.65
C TYR A 173 -8.21 15.63 2.33
N LEU A 174 -7.11 14.88 2.39
CA LEU A 174 -6.33 14.48 1.24
C LEU A 174 -6.42 12.97 1.04
N LEU A 175 -6.66 12.54 -0.18
CA LEU A 175 -6.38 11.17 -0.62
C LEU A 175 -5.03 11.15 -1.34
N CYS A 176 -4.17 10.28 -0.89
CA CYS A 176 -2.80 10.17 -1.36
C CYS A 176 -2.51 8.72 -1.77
N GLY A 177 -1.50 8.54 -2.60
CA GLY A 177 -1.00 7.22 -2.95
C GLY A 177 -0.12 7.25 -4.18
N HIS A 178 0.20 6.04 -4.63
CA HIS A 178 1.01 5.81 -5.82
C HIS A 178 0.34 4.71 -6.64
N LEU A 179 0.27 4.91 -7.94
CA LEU A 179 -0.12 3.88 -8.89
C LEU A 179 1.17 3.28 -9.43
N ASP A 180 1.34 1.97 -9.37
CA ASP A 180 2.55 1.31 -9.84
C ASP A 180 2.78 1.66 -11.30
N LYS A 181 1.77 1.44 -12.17
CA LYS A 181 1.78 1.94 -13.53
C LYS A 181 0.37 2.02 -14.13
N VAL A 182 0.24 2.78 -15.20
CA VAL A 182 -0.92 2.73 -16.09
C VAL A 182 -0.50 2.16 -17.43
N VAL A 183 -1.33 1.30 -17.97
CA VAL A 183 -1.08 0.61 -19.23
C VAL A 183 -2.23 0.84 -20.22
N ASP A 184 -1.88 0.87 -21.50
CA ASP A 184 -2.84 0.67 -22.58
C ASP A 184 -2.93 -0.83 -22.86
N PHE A 185 -4.11 -1.38 -22.65
CA PHE A 185 -4.41 -2.78 -22.96
C PHE A 185 -5.62 -2.84 -23.90
N ASN A 186 -5.35 -3.24 -25.16
CA ASN A 186 -6.36 -3.30 -26.22
C ASN A 186 -7.14 -1.97 -26.42
N GLY A 187 -6.43 -0.84 -26.41
CA GLY A 187 -7.01 0.50 -26.63
C GLY A 187 -7.80 1.04 -25.44
N SER A 188 -7.62 0.47 -24.26
CA SER A 188 -8.22 0.95 -23.02
C SER A 188 -7.17 1.12 -21.92
N LEU A 189 -7.30 2.19 -21.11
CA LEU A 189 -6.39 2.43 -20.02
C LEU A 189 -6.80 1.64 -18.77
N PHE A 190 -5.83 1.01 -18.16
CA PHE A 190 -5.94 0.30 -16.88
C PHE A 190 -4.83 0.75 -15.93
N VAL A 191 -5.14 0.81 -14.64
CA VAL A 191 -4.07 0.76 -13.64
C VAL A 191 -3.59 -0.68 -13.55
N MET A 192 -2.29 -0.93 -13.52
CA MET A 192 -1.71 -2.26 -13.27
C MET A 192 -1.01 -2.23 -11.92
N ASP A 193 -1.29 -3.26 -11.10
CA ASP A 193 -0.74 -3.42 -9.76
C ASP A 193 -0.14 -4.82 -9.63
N HIS A 194 1.11 -4.89 -9.20
CA HIS A 194 1.85 -6.12 -9.03
C HIS A 194 1.65 -6.72 -7.63
N LYS A 195 1.36 -8.00 -7.55
CA LYS A 195 1.19 -8.71 -6.27
C LYS A 195 2.05 -9.97 -6.22
N THR A 196 2.77 -10.17 -5.13
CA THR A 196 3.49 -11.42 -4.87
C THR A 196 2.75 -12.24 -3.81
N THR A 197 2.57 -13.52 -4.06
CA THR A 197 1.88 -14.41 -3.12
C THR A 197 2.57 -15.77 -3.05
N THR A 198 2.43 -16.44 -1.90
CA THR A 198 2.84 -17.85 -1.71
C THR A 198 1.64 -18.79 -1.71
N THR A 199 0.43 -18.25 -1.86
CA THR A 199 -0.80 -19.02 -2.01
C THR A 199 -1.11 -19.25 -3.49
N THR A 200 -1.85 -20.32 -3.79
CA THR A 200 -2.24 -20.64 -5.16
C THR A 200 -3.11 -19.51 -5.74
N VAL A 201 -2.68 -18.99 -6.88
CA VAL A 201 -3.45 -18.01 -7.64
C VAL A 201 -4.50 -18.73 -8.47
N SER A 202 -5.75 -18.52 -8.11
CA SER A 202 -6.93 -19.09 -8.76
C SER A 202 -7.95 -17.99 -9.03
N PRO A 203 -9.04 -18.22 -9.76
CA PRO A 203 -10.13 -17.23 -9.88
C PRO A 203 -10.60 -16.71 -8.51
N HIS A 204 -10.75 -17.61 -7.54
CA HIS A 204 -11.12 -17.25 -6.16
C HIS A 204 -10.08 -16.34 -5.46
N TRP A 205 -8.80 -16.48 -5.79
CA TRP A 205 -7.77 -15.59 -5.24
C TRP A 205 -7.99 -14.13 -5.67
N PHE A 206 -8.53 -13.89 -6.86
CA PHE A 206 -8.83 -12.54 -7.35
C PHE A 206 -10.10 -11.94 -6.73
N GLU A 207 -11.02 -12.74 -6.21
CA GLU A 207 -12.27 -12.25 -5.59
C GLU A 207 -12.00 -11.33 -4.39
N GLN A 208 -10.91 -11.53 -3.64
CA GLN A 208 -10.52 -10.66 -2.53
C GLN A 208 -10.27 -9.19 -2.94
N TRP A 209 -10.10 -8.93 -4.23
CA TRP A 209 -9.87 -7.61 -4.78
C TRP A 209 -11.15 -6.94 -5.30
N SER A 210 -12.30 -7.60 -5.13
CA SER A 210 -13.61 -7.09 -5.57
C SER A 210 -14.73 -7.49 -4.60
N PRO A 211 -15.11 -6.58 -3.66
CA PRO A 211 -14.63 -5.21 -3.47
C PRO A 211 -13.26 -5.12 -2.77
N SER A 212 -12.53 -4.06 -3.03
CA SER A 212 -11.25 -3.78 -2.37
C SER A 212 -11.02 -2.28 -2.26
N ASN A 213 -10.69 -1.81 -1.09
CA ASN A 213 -10.40 -0.39 -0.84
C ASN A 213 -9.25 0.13 -1.71
N GLN A 214 -8.16 -0.64 -1.84
CA GLN A 214 -7.01 -0.27 -2.66
C GLN A 214 -7.37 -0.18 -4.14
N MET A 215 -8.03 -1.20 -4.69
CA MET A 215 -8.38 -1.24 -6.11
C MET A 215 -9.44 -0.18 -6.47
N THR A 216 -10.34 0.13 -5.55
CA THR A 216 -11.31 1.20 -5.75
C THR A 216 -10.64 2.57 -5.73
N LEU A 217 -9.72 2.81 -4.79
CA LEU A 217 -8.91 4.04 -4.77
C LEU A 217 -8.08 4.18 -6.06
N TYR A 218 -7.47 3.10 -6.55
CA TYR A 218 -6.67 3.12 -7.78
C TYR A 218 -7.52 3.43 -9.02
N SER A 219 -8.72 2.86 -9.11
CA SER A 219 -9.68 3.18 -10.19
C SER A 219 -10.09 4.64 -10.17
N TYR A 220 -10.33 5.20 -8.97
CA TYR A 220 -10.68 6.60 -8.80
C TYR A 220 -9.48 7.51 -9.11
N ALA A 221 -8.32 7.24 -8.51
CA ALA A 221 -7.12 8.05 -8.66
C ALA A 221 -6.60 8.07 -10.09
N GLY A 222 -6.56 6.93 -10.78
CA GLY A 222 -6.14 6.85 -12.18
C GLY A 222 -6.98 7.74 -13.08
N LYS A 223 -8.31 7.74 -12.89
CA LYS A 223 -9.22 8.62 -13.62
C LYS A 223 -8.95 10.11 -13.35
N VAL A 224 -8.68 10.47 -12.09
CA VAL A 224 -8.41 11.87 -11.70
C VAL A 224 -7.04 12.33 -12.23
N VAL A 225 -5.98 11.52 -12.03
CA VAL A 225 -4.60 11.88 -12.40
C VAL A 225 -4.40 12.03 -13.90
N LEU A 226 -5.04 11.14 -14.68
CA LEU A 226 -4.85 11.13 -16.13
C LEU A 226 -5.88 11.98 -16.88
N HIS A 227 -6.93 12.47 -16.20
CA HIS A 227 -8.08 13.11 -16.83
C HIS A 227 -8.66 12.29 -17.99
N SER A 228 -8.57 10.96 -17.85
CA SER A 228 -8.96 9.99 -18.87
C SER A 228 -9.72 8.83 -18.25
N PRO A 229 -10.65 8.20 -18.99
CA PRO A 229 -11.37 7.04 -18.48
C PRO A 229 -10.40 5.89 -18.18
N ILE A 230 -10.42 5.41 -16.94
CA ILE A 230 -9.76 4.16 -16.54
C ILE A 230 -10.81 3.07 -16.54
N LYS A 231 -10.58 2.02 -17.31
CA LYS A 231 -11.52 0.90 -17.46
C LYS A 231 -11.58 0.02 -16.22
N GLY A 232 -10.45 -0.13 -15.53
CA GLY A 232 -10.35 -0.94 -14.34
C GLY A 232 -8.92 -1.08 -13.85
N VAL A 233 -8.68 -2.08 -13.01
CA VAL A 233 -7.33 -2.43 -12.51
C VAL A 233 -6.98 -3.83 -12.97
N ILE A 234 -5.78 -4.01 -13.51
CA ILE A 234 -5.14 -5.28 -13.78
C ILE A 234 -4.32 -5.66 -12.56
N LEU A 235 -4.66 -6.78 -11.94
CA LEU A 235 -3.87 -7.40 -10.89
C LEU A 235 -2.92 -8.40 -11.51
N ASN A 236 -1.63 -8.13 -11.41
CA ASN A 236 -0.58 -8.95 -11.98
C ASN A 236 0.07 -9.75 -10.85
N ALA A 237 -0.41 -10.99 -10.66
CA ALA A 237 -0.03 -11.83 -9.54
C ALA A 237 1.14 -12.75 -9.88
N ALA A 238 2.20 -12.70 -9.08
CA ALA A 238 3.29 -13.68 -9.09
C ALA A 238 3.11 -14.66 -7.93
N GLN A 239 2.75 -15.90 -8.26
CA GLN A 239 2.72 -17.01 -7.31
C GLN A 239 4.13 -17.59 -7.16
N LEU A 240 4.74 -17.40 -6.00
CA LEU A 240 6.06 -17.94 -5.68
C LEU A 240 5.94 -19.41 -5.26
N MET A 241 6.71 -20.30 -5.89
CA MET A 241 6.66 -21.75 -5.68
C MET A 241 7.99 -22.28 -5.18
N LEU A 242 7.97 -23.36 -4.39
CA LEU A 242 9.18 -24.02 -3.90
C LEU A 242 9.70 -25.11 -4.85
N ASP A 243 8.80 -25.81 -5.48
CA ASP A 243 9.09 -27.04 -6.22
C ASP A 243 8.91 -26.83 -7.72
N TYR A 244 9.80 -26.01 -8.27
CA TYR A 244 9.77 -25.69 -9.70
C TYR A 244 10.30 -26.83 -10.59
N GLU A 245 11.09 -27.77 -10.04
CA GLU A 245 11.59 -28.92 -10.83
C GLU A 245 10.47 -29.91 -11.19
N LYS A 246 9.46 -30.03 -10.32
CA LYS A 246 8.32 -30.92 -10.54
C LYS A 246 7.20 -30.30 -11.36
N SER A 247 7.06 -28.98 -11.33
CA SER A 247 5.99 -28.27 -12.03
C SER A 247 6.31 -27.99 -13.49
N GLY A 248 7.57 -28.09 -13.89
CA GLY A 248 8.03 -27.61 -15.19
C GLY A 248 8.00 -26.08 -15.33
N ASP A 249 7.46 -25.41 -14.30
CA ASP A 249 7.36 -23.97 -14.19
C ASP A 249 8.46 -23.48 -13.27
N TYR A 250 9.20 -22.57 -13.70
CA TYR A 250 10.42 -21.97 -13.14
C TYR A 250 10.34 -21.40 -11.71
N GLY A 251 9.48 -21.88 -10.82
CA GLY A 251 9.38 -21.45 -9.41
C GLY A 251 8.56 -20.18 -9.19
N ALA A 252 7.95 -19.65 -10.22
CA ALA A 252 6.92 -18.64 -10.16
C ALA A 252 5.89 -18.88 -11.28
N ARG A 253 4.64 -18.54 -10.99
CA ARG A 253 3.55 -18.55 -11.95
C ARG A 253 2.95 -17.16 -12.02
N PHE A 254 2.86 -16.60 -13.22
CA PHE A 254 2.31 -15.27 -13.45
C PHE A 254 0.88 -15.36 -13.97
N VAL A 255 -0.04 -14.72 -13.28
CA VAL A 255 -1.47 -14.76 -13.63
C VAL A 255 -2.06 -13.36 -13.51
N ARG A 256 -2.83 -12.95 -14.51
CA ARG A 256 -3.54 -11.67 -14.52
C ARG A 256 -5.01 -11.84 -14.19
N GLY A 257 -5.50 -10.98 -13.31
CA GLY A 257 -6.92 -10.80 -13.03
C GLY A 257 -7.33 -9.36 -13.26
N PHE A 258 -8.61 -9.17 -13.51
CA PHE A 258 -9.20 -7.86 -13.76
C PHE A 258 -10.25 -7.55 -12.72
N THR A 259 -10.26 -6.31 -12.23
CA THR A 259 -11.32 -5.82 -11.38
C THR A 259 -11.81 -4.47 -11.89
N TYR A 260 -13.11 -4.29 -11.86
CA TYR A 260 -13.78 -3.11 -12.43
C TYR A 260 -14.57 -2.41 -11.36
N ARG A 261 -14.83 -1.11 -11.56
CA ARG A 261 -15.74 -0.31 -10.73
C ARG A 261 -16.68 0.48 -11.62
N THR A 262 -17.97 0.38 -11.36
CA THR A 262 -18.94 1.27 -11.97
C THR A 262 -18.86 2.66 -11.34
N PRO A 263 -19.34 3.70 -12.01
CA PRO A 263 -19.45 5.04 -11.41
C PRO A 263 -20.17 5.04 -10.06
N ASP A 264 -21.30 4.33 -9.96
CA ASP A 264 -22.09 4.24 -8.74
C ASP A 264 -21.31 3.59 -7.59
N GLN A 265 -20.50 2.56 -7.89
CA GLN A 265 -19.60 1.93 -6.89
C GLN A 265 -18.50 2.88 -6.41
N LEU A 266 -18.00 3.76 -7.27
CA LEU A 266 -17.03 4.78 -6.87
C LEU A 266 -17.68 5.85 -5.98
N GLU A 267 -18.91 6.27 -6.29
CA GLU A 267 -19.69 7.20 -5.47
C GLU A 267 -20.03 6.60 -4.10
N GLU A 268 -20.51 5.35 -4.07
CA GLU A 268 -20.76 4.62 -2.81
C GLU A 268 -19.48 4.52 -1.96
N TRP A 269 -18.34 4.18 -2.58
CA TRP A 269 -17.06 4.12 -1.88
C TRP A 269 -16.64 5.47 -1.28
N LEU A 270 -16.91 6.59 -1.96
CA LEU A 270 -16.66 7.93 -1.41
C LEU A 270 -17.56 8.24 -0.21
N LEU A 271 -18.83 7.80 -0.23
CA LEU A 271 -19.71 7.93 0.92
C LEU A 271 -19.21 7.09 2.11
N ASP A 272 -18.84 5.83 1.85
CA ASP A 272 -18.23 4.95 2.86
C ASP A 272 -16.96 5.56 3.44
N LEU A 273 -16.10 6.11 2.57
CA LEU A 273 -14.88 6.79 2.99
C LEU A 273 -15.20 7.89 4.00
N ARG A 274 -16.20 8.73 3.72
CA ARG A 274 -16.61 9.81 4.61
C ARG A 274 -17.00 9.30 5.99
N TYR A 275 -17.83 8.24 6.07
CA TYR A 275 -18.18 7.62 7.34
C TYR A 275 -16.96 7.13 8.13
N TRP A 276 -15.99 6.52 7.45
CA TRP A 276 -14.77 6.06 8.09
C TRP A 276 -13.88 7.20 8.58
N LEU A 277 -13.83 8.32 7.86
CA LEU A 277 -13.09 9.51 8.28
C LEU A 277 -13.77 10.18 9.49
N ASP A 278 -15.09 10.29 9.49
CA ASP A 278 -15.87 10.81 10.64
C ASP A 278 -15.63 9.94 11.89
N LEU A 279 -15.59 8.61 11.74
CA LEU A 279 -15.26 7.70 12.84
C LEU A 279 -13.82 7.87 13.33
N ALA A 280 -12.85 8.05 12.44
CA ALA A 280 -11.46 8.29 12.80
C ALA A 280 -11.30 9.60 13.60
N GLU A 281 -11.99 10.66 13.20
CA GLU A 281 -12.04 11.92 13.96
C GLU A 281 -12.60 11.71 15.36
N ARG A 282 -13.71 10.98 15.45
CA ARG A 282 -14.33 10.68 16.73
C ARG A 282 -13.37 9.90 17.64
N TYR A 283 -12.71 8.85 17.14
CA TYR A 283 -11.73 8.08 17.91
C TYR A 283 -10.56 8.94 18.38
N ALA A 284 -10.08 9.83 17.52
CA ALA A 284 -9.00 10.76 17.86
C ALA A 284 -9.42 11.80 18.89
N THR A 285 -10.64 12.33 18.79
CA THR A 285 -11.19 13.33 19.72
C THR A 285 -11.46 12.73 21.10
N GLU A 286 -12.00 11.50 21.15
CA GLU A 286 -12.26 10.78 22.40
C GLU A 286 -11.00 10.13 22.99
N ASP A 287 -9.86 10.17 22.27
CA ASP A 287 -8.63 9.40 22.53
C ASP A 287 -8.94 7.91 22.83
N TYR A 288 -9.95 7.39 22.14
CA TYR A 288 -10.38 6.01 22.30
C TYR A 288 -10.56 5.31 20.97
N PHE A 289 -9.68 4.34 20.70
CA PHE A 289 -9.68 3.53 19.49
C PHE A 289 -10.11 2.10 19.85
N PRO A 290 -11.34 1.69 19.52
CA PRO A 290 -11.87 0.40 19.89
C PRO A 290 -11.09 -0.75 19.23
N MET A 291 -11.02 -1.89 19.91
CA MET A 291 -10.50 -3.13 19.36
C MET A 291 -11.58 -3.79 18.50
N ASN A 292 -11.16 -4.35 17.37
CA ASN A 292 -11.96 -5.30 16.60
C ASN A 292 -11.34 -6.69 16.77
N ASP A 293 -11.91 -7.51 17.64
CA ASP A 293 -11.40 -8.84 17.97
C ASP A 293 -11.51 -9.83 16.80
N THR A 294 -12.49 -9.64 15.90
CA THR A 294 -12.65 -10.47 14.69
C THR A 294 -11.49 -10.31 13.69
N ALA A 295 -10.66 -9.28 13.87
CA ALA A 295 -9.47 -9.03 13.04
C ALA A 295 -8.19 -9.65 13.63
N CYS A 296 -8.22 -10.17 14.86
CA CYS A 296 -7.02 -10.63 15.56
C CYS A 296 -6.34 -11.83 14.91
N ASP A 297 -7.09 -12.68 14.21
CA ASP A 297 -6.57 -13.90 13.56
C ASP A 297 -6.36 -13.75 12.05
N LYS A 298 -6.68 -12.58 11.46
CA LYS A 298 -6.50 -12.34 10.03
C LYS A 298 -5.02 -12.25 9.65
N PHE A 299 -4.68 -12.69 8.45
CA PHE A 299 -3.35 -12.58 7.85
C PHE A 299 -2.21 -13.19 8.70
N GLY A 300 -2.47 -14.30 9.37
CA GLY A 300 -1.48 -14.99 10.21
C GLY A 300 -1.40 -14.46 11.64
N GLY A 301 -2.32 -13.59 12.03
CA GLY A 301 -2.43 -13.02 13.37
C GLY A 301 -2.01 -11.56 13.46
N CYS A 302 -2.70 -10.81 14.30
CA CYS A 302 -2.35 -9.43 14.60
C CYS A 302 -1.12 -9.37 15.51
N ARG A 303 -0.09 -8.63 15.11
CA ARG A 303 1.14 -8.45 15.92
C ARG A 303 0.91 -7.89 17.32
N PHE A 304 -0.15 -7.13 17.52
CA PHE A 304 -0.52 -6.57 18.83
C PHE A 304 -1.53 -7.41 19.60
N ARG A 305 -1.80 -8.65 19.18
CA ARG A 305 -2.77 -9.52 19.83
C ARG A 305 -2.44 -9.72 21.32
N ASP A 306 -1.18 -10.03 21.61
CA ASP A 306 -0.72 -10.28 22.99
C ASP A 306 -0.79 -9.02 23.85
N ILE A 307 -0.53 -7.86 23.27
CA ILE A 307 -0.71 -6.57 23.95
C ILE A 307 -2.19 -6.34 24.28
N CYS A 308 -3.08 -6.58 23.30
CA CYS A 308 -4.52 -6.37 23.48
C CYS A 308 -5.13 -7.32 24.52
N SER A 309 -4.56 -8.52 24.72
CA SER A 309 -4.98 -9.49 25.73
C SER A 309 -4.58 -9.12 27.16
N LYS A 310 -3.65 -8.17 27.34
CA LYS A 310 -3.25 -7.67 28.66
C LYS A 310 -4.25 -6.65 29.21
N SER A 311 -4.22 -6.46 30.55
CA SER A 311 -4.95 -5.37 31.19
C SER A 311 -4.54 -4.01 30.60
N PRO A 312 -5.50 -3.09 30.35
CA PRO A 312 -5.19 -1.77 29.79
C PRO A 312 -4.08 -1.00 30.54
N GLN A 313 -4.01 -1.15 31.86
CA GLN A 313 -3.05 -0.45 32.69
C GLN A 313 -1.58 -0.83 32.45
N VAL A 314 -1.33 -2.02 31.93
CA VAL A 314 0.04 -2.52 31.69
C VAL A 314 0.43 -2.55 30.21
N ARG A 315 -0.51 -2.29 29.28
CA ARG A 315 -0.26 -2.40 27.83
C ARG A 315 0.90 -1.53 27.37
N GLU A 316 1.00 -0.31 27.88
CA GLU A 316 2.07 0.61 27.49
C GLU A 316 3.46 0.06 27.85
N GLN A 317 3.57 -0.61 29.00
CA GLN A 317 4.83 -1.24 29.41
C GLN A 317 5.22 -2.37 28.45
N PHE A 318 4.28 -3.22 28.07
CA PHE A 318 4.55 -4.29 27.10
C PHE A 318 4.85 -3.74 25.69
N LEU A 319 4.17 -2.68 25.26
CA LEU A 319 4.50 -2.00 24.01
C LEU A 319 5.95 -1.52 24.00
N LYS A 320 6.42 -0.91 25.09
CA LYS A 320 7.81 -0.45 25.22
C LYS A 320 8.85 -1.58 25.28
N THR A 321 8.44 -2.79 25.69
CA THR A 321 9.34 -3.94 25.78
C THR A 321 9.41 -4.71 24.45
N ASP A 322 8.27 -4.86 23.77
CA ASP A 322 8.13 -5.79 22.66
C ASP A 322 8.15 -5.11 21.28
N PHE A 323 8.12 -3.78 21.25
CA PHE A 323 8.05 -2.99 20.01
C PHE A 323 8.98 -1.77 20.08
N ASP A 324 9.47 -1.38 18.91
CA ASP A 324 10.17 -0.10 18.74
C ASP A 324 9.17 1.04 18.58
N LYS A 325 9.47 2.18 19.16
CA LYS A 325 8.75 3.41 18.87
C LYS A 325 9.46 4.16 17.77
N LEU A 326 8.87 4.14 16.59
CA LEU A 326 9.43 4.81 15.42
C LEU A 326 9.43 6.33 15.63
N GLU A 327 10.54 6.97 15.28
CA GLU A 327 10.61 8.42 15.16
C GLU A 327 9.64 8.91 14.08
N GLU A 328 9.18 10.15 14.17
CA GLU A 328 8.19 10.70 13.23
C GLU A 328 8.68 10.60 11.77
N ALA A 329 9.98 10.78 11.56
CA ALA A 329 10.60 10.66 10.24
C ALA A 329 10.50 9.26 9.63
N ASP A 330 10.44 8.20 10.46
CA ASP A 330 10.43 6.80 10.03
C ASP A 330 9.01 6.21 9.93
N ARG A 331 8.02 6.95 10.42
CA ARG A 331 6.62 6.52 10.36
C ARG A 331 6.08 6.57 8.94
N TRP A 332 5.14 5.71 8.65
CA TRP A 332 4.42 5.74 7.39
C TRP A 332 3.68 7.07 7.20
N ASN A 333 4.08 7.78 6.16
CA ASN A 333 3.51 9.06 5.81
C ASN A 333 3.21 9.13 4.31
N PRO A 334 1.92 9.21 3.91
CA PRO A 334 1.52 9.25 2.51
C PRO A 334 1.88 10.56 1.80
N LEU A 335 2.36 11.55 2.55
CA LEU A 335 2.83 12.83 2.01
C LEU A 335 4.32 12.82 1.64
N LYS A 336 5.08 11.79 2.04
CA LYS A 336 6.47 11.61 1.60
C LYS A 336 6.50 11.35 0.10
N PRO A 337 7.33 12.05 -0.67
CA PRO A 337 7.62 11.65 -2.05
C PRO A 337 8.31 10.28 -2.05
N ARG A 338 8.05 9.50 -3.07
CA ARG A 338 8.80 8.27 -3.38
C ARG A 338 9.80 8.53 -4.47
#